data_3332c2eb9d45dfac81447ad1f8064113
#
_entry.id   3332c2eb9d45dfac81447ad1f8064113
#
_cell.length_a   1.000
_cell.length_b   1.000
_cell.length_c   1.000
_cell.angle_alpha   90.00
_cell.angle_beta   90.00
_cell.angle_gamma   90.00
#
_symmetry.space_group_name_H-M   'P 1'
#
loop_
_entity.id
_entity.type
_entity.pdbx_description
1 polymer ?
#
loop_
_entity_poly.entity_id
_entity_poly.type
_entity_poly.pdbx_seq_one_letter_code
_entity_poly.pdbx_strand_id
1 'polypeptide(L)'
;VAAGAIEVLVAAMRAHAQVDAVQDLGCGMLGNLCHGDDAAAATRTQRAVAAGAIEAVVAALRTHAEVEALQRHGCGALTNLCLGDDAAAAARTQRAVAAGAIEAVVAAMRTHAEVEALQRHGCYLLGNLCHNDDEAVAARRQKAVTAGAIEALVAAMRAHAQVDAVQDLGCGMLGNLCHGDDAAAATRTQRAVAAGAIEAVVAAMRTHAEVEGLQQHG
;
A
#
# COMPACT_ATOMS: atom_id res chain seq x y z
N VAL A 1 24.78 -8.23 1.22
CA VAL A 1 24.25 -8.67 -0.08
C VAL A 1 25.37 -8.60 -1.11
N ALA A 2 25.57 -9.68 -1.90
CA ALA A 2 26.61 -9.72 -2.93
C ALA A 2 26.46 -8.55 -3.90
N ALA A 3 27.61 -8.03 -4.39
CA ALA A 3 27.59 -6.94 -5.36
C ALA A 3 26.78 -7.34 -6.59
N GLY A 4 25.81 -6.53 -6.98
CA GLY A 4 24.97 -6.78 -8.16
C GLY A 4 23.73 -7.69 -7.96
N ALA A 5 23.54 -8.32 -6.79
CA ALA A 5 22.44 -9.28 -6.61
C ALA A 5 21.05 -8.65 -6.76
N ILE A 6 20.86 -7.41 -6.31
CA ILE A 6 19.58 -6.69 -6.42
C ILE A 6 19.29 -6.36 -7.89
N GLU A 7 20.31 -5.90 -8.61
CA GLU A 7 20.20 -5.55 -10.03
C GLU A 7 19.90 -6.79 -10.89
N VAL A 8 20.53 -7.93 -10.58
CA VAL A 8 20.25 -9.22 -11.24
C VAL A 8 18.84 -9.69 -10.94
N LEU A 9 18.37 -9.55 -9.69
CA LEU A 9 17.01 -9.91 -9.30
C LEU A 9 15.97 -9.10 -10.10
N VAL A 10 16.11 -7.79 -10.14
CA VAL A 10 15.17 -6.93 -10.89
C VAL A 10 15.25 -7.20 -12.40
N ALA A 11 16.44 -7.47 -12.94
CA ALA A 11 16.60 -7.85 -14.33
C ALA A 11 15.92 -9.19 -14.64
N ALA A 12 16.00 -10.19 -13.73
CA ALA A 12 15.31 -11.47 -13.88
C ALA A 12 13.78 -11.30 -13.87
N MET A 13 13.24 -10.48 -12.96
CA MET A 13 11.80 -10.16 -12.95
C MET A 13 11.34 -9.57 -14.28
N ARG A 14 12.12 -8.66 -14.87
CA ARG A 14 11.80 -8.06 -16.18
C ARG A 14 11.91 -9.04 -17.32
N ALA A 15 12.94 -9.87 -17.35
CA ALA A 15 13.16 -10.85 -18.40
C ALA A 15 12.11 -11.96 -18.41
N HIS A 16 11.56 -12.29 -17.24
CA HIS A 16 10.58 -13.35 -17.05
C HIS A 16 9.25 -12.82 -16.54
N ALA A 17 8.78 -11.70 -17.09
CA ALA A 17 7.60 -10.98 -16.62
C ALA A 17 6.29 -11.80 -16.61
N GLN A 18 6.22 -12.89 -17.37
CA GLN A 18 5.04 -13.78 -17.45
C GLN A 18 5.16 -15.05 -16.58
N VAL A 19 6.24 -15.18 -15.78
CA VAL A 19 6.47 -16.38 -14.96
C VAL A 19 6.14 -16.08 -13.50
N ASP A 20 4.98 -16.54 -13.04
CA ASP A 20 4.44 -16.31 -11.68
C ASP A 20 5.48 -16.56 -10.59
N ALA A 21 6.16 -17.71 -10.64
CA ALA A 21 7.14 -18.10 -9.64
C ALA A 21 8.35 -17.13 -9.56
N VAL A 22 8.79 -16.58 -10.69
CA VAL A 22 9.87 -15.59 -10.73
C VAL A 22 9.40 -14.27 -10.12
N GLN A 23 8.17 -13.85 -10.44
CA GLN A 23 7.61 -12.61 -9.91
C GLN A 23 7.32 -12.72 -8.41
N ASP A 24 6.75 -13.83 -7.95
CA ASP A 24 6.46 -14.07 -6.54
C ASP A 24 7.74 -14.08 -5.69
N LEU A 25 8.72 -14.89 -6.09
CA LEU A 25 10.03 -14.92 -5.41
C LEU A 25 10.76 -13.58 -5.48
N GLY A 26 10.70 -12.89 -6.62
CA GLY A 26 11.28 -11.57 -6.82
C GLY A 26 10.71 -10.53 -5.86
N CYS A 27 9.38 -10.46 -5.76
CA CYS A 27 8.69 -9.57 -4.82
C CYS A 27 9.03 -9.91 -3.37
N GLY A 28 8.99 -11.19 -2.98
CA GLY A 28 9.34 -11.62 -1.64
C GLY A 28 10.79 -11.30 -1.26
N MET A 29 11.74 -11.52 -2.17
CA MET A 29 13.15 -11.18 -1.95
C MET A 29 13.37 -9.67 -1.84
N LEU A 30 12.73 -8.86 -2.69
CA LEU A 30 12.81 -7.39 -2.60
C LEU A 30 12.24 -6.89 -1.27
N GLY A 31 11.10 -7.43 -0.84
CA GLY A 31 10.51 -7.13 0.46
C GLY A 31 11.48 -7.40 1.61
N ASN A 32 12.09 -8.59 1.64
CA ASN A 32 13.04 -8.97 2.68
C ASN A 32 14.35 -8.15 2.63
N LEU A 33 14.87 -7.88 1.45
CA LEU A 33 16.12 -7.12 1.28
C LEU A 33 15.98 -5.65 1.68
N CYS A 34 14.81 -5.07 1.45
CA CYS A 34 14.54 -3.66 1.73
C CYS A 34 13.87 -3.46 3.11
N HIS A 35 13.64 -4.55 3.85
CA HIS A 35 13.11 -4.48 5.21
C HIS A 35 14.17 -3.98 6.20
N GLY A 36 13.72 -3.15 7.15
CA GLY A 36 14.54 -2.58 8.22
C GLY A 36 14.70 -1.08 8.11
N ASP A 37 15.20 -0.48 9.20
CA ASP A 37 15.38 0.96 9.42
C ASP A 37 16.88 1.35 9.57
N ASP A 38 17.79 0.38 9.44
CA ASP A 38 19.22 0.63 9.51
C ASP A 38 19.81 1.19 8.21
N ALA A 39 21.02 1.75 8.30
CA ALA A 39 21.74 2.30 7.13
C ALA A 39 22.00 1.26 6.02
N ALA A 40 22.10 -0.03 6.37
CA ALA A 40 22.28 -1.08 5.40
C ALA A 40 20.97 -1.36 4.64
N ALA A 41 19.82 -1.32 5.30
CA ALA A 41 18.51 -1.40 4.67
C ALA A 41 18.28 -0.20 3.73
N ALA A 42 18.57 1.02 4.18
CA ALA A 42 18.48 2.23 3.35
C ALA A 42 19.34 2.12 2.08
N THR A 43 20.57 1.63 2.19
CA THR A 43 21.46 1.40 1.03
C THR A 43 20.88 0.36 0.07
N ARG A 44 20.34 -0.75 0.57
CA ARG A 44 19.70 -1.79 -0.26
C ARG A 44 18.47 -1.26 -0.98
N THR A 45 17.62 -0.49 -0.27
CA THR A 45 16.43 0.16 -0.83
C THR A 45 16.81 1.14 -1.94
N GLN A 46 17.81 1.99 -1.72
CA GLN A 46 18.30 2.92 -2.74
C GLN A 46 18.78 2.19 -4.00
N ARG A 47 19.52 1.09 -3.85
CA ARG A 47 19.98 0.26 -4.99
C ARG A 47 18.81 -0.41 -5.71
N ALA A 48 17.84 -0.96 -4.97
CA ALA A 48 16.65 -1.58 -5.55
C ALA A 48 15.85 -0.57 -6.39
N VAL A 49 15.64 0.62 -5.85
CA VAL A 49 14.95 1.71 -6.55
C VAL A 49 15.74 2.16 -7.79
N ALA A 50 17.07 2.30 -7.70
CA ALA A 50 17.91 2.64 -8.85
C ALA A 50 17.85 1.56 -9.95
N ALA A 51 17.76 0.28 -9.57
CA ALA A 51 17.56 -0.83 -10.49
C ALA A 51 16.15 -0.89 -11.11
N GLY A 52 15.19 -0.10 -10.58
CA GLY A 52 13.80 -0.06 -11.03
C GLY A 52 12.90 -1.12 -10.41
N ALA A 53 13.13 -1.46 -9.14
CA ALA A 53 12.33 -2.44 -8.41
C ALA A 53 10.85 -2.03 -8.27
N ILE A 54 10.58 -0.73 -8.07
CA ILE A 54 9.22 -0.20 -7.93
C ILE A 54 8.38 -0.54 -9.17
N GLU A 55 8.89 -0.21 -10.35
CA GLU A 55 8.19 -0.47 -11.61
C GLU A 55 8.04 -1.97 -11.87
N ALA A 56 9.05 -2.76 -11.55
CA ALA A 56 9.00 -4.22 -11.72
C ALA A 56 7.93 -4.85 -10.83
N VAL A 57 7.84 -4.44 -9.55
CA VAL A 57 6.82 -4.94 -8.62
C VAL A 57 5.41 -4.50 -9.04
N VAL A 58 5.22 -3.23 -9.42
CA VAL A 58 3.91 -2.75 -9.91
C VAL A 58 3.48 -3.49 -11.17
N ALA A 59 4.40 -3.76 -12.11
CA ALA A 59 4.13 -4.55 -13.29
C ALA A 59 3.74 -5.99 -12.94
N ALA A 60 4.43 -6.61 -11.99
CA ALA A 60 4.12 -7.96 -11.51
C ALA A 60 2.71 -8.04 -10.90
N LEU A 61 2.35 -7.09 -10.02
CA LEU A 61 1.01 -7.02 -9.43
C LEU A 61 -0.09 -6.94 -10.48
N ARG A 62 0.13 -6.17 -11.55
CA ARG A 62 -0.86 -6.02 -12.63
C ARG A 62 -0.96 -7.24 -13.53
N THR A 63 0.18 -7.85 -13.85
CA THR A 63 0.24 -8.99 -14.78
C THR A 63 -0.32 -10.26 -14.14
N HIS A 64 -0.11 -10.43 -12.83
CA HIS A 64 -0.45 -11.66 -12.09
C HIS A 64 -1.50 -11.38 -11.01
N ALA A 65 -2.58 -10.69 -11.38
CA ALA A 65 -3.62 -10.22 -10.45
C ALA A 65 -4.26 -11.35 -9.62
N GLU A 66 -4.35 -12.56 -10.17
CA GLU A 66 -4.98 -13.72 -9.53
C GLU A 66 -4.03 -14.53 -8.62
N VAL A 67 -2.74 -14.20 -8.60
CA VAL A 67 -1.74 -14.95 -7.80
C VAL A 67 -1.62 -14.34 -6.41
N GLU A 68 -2.38 -14.87 -5.45
CA GLU A 68 -2.48 -14.37 -4.07
C GLU A 68 -1.12 -14.13 -3.41
N ALA A 69 -0.21 -15.13 -3.44
CA ALA A 69 1.09 -15.03 -2.81
C ALA A 69 1.90 -13.84 -3.38
N LEU A 70 1.88 -13.68 -4.71
CA LEU A 70 2.54 -12.57 -5.39
C LEU A 70 1.92 -11.23 -4.99
N GLN A 71 0.59 -11.13 -4.91
CA GLN A 71 -0.10 -9.90 -4.51
C GLN A 71 0.30 -9.51 -3.09
N ARG A 72 0.34 -10.44 -2.16
CA ARG A 72 0.78 -10.22 -0.79
C ARG A 72 2.26 -9.79 -0.72
N HIS A 73 3.16 -10.51 -1.40
CA HIS A 73 4.58 -10.17 -1.44
C HIS A 73 4.86 -8.83 -2.12
N GLY A 74 4.16 -8.54 -3.22
CA GLY A 74 4.30 -7.29 -3.96
C GLY A 74 3.86 -6.08 -3.15
N CYS A 75 2.72 -6.14 -2.45
CA CYS A 75 2.28 -5.08 -1.55
C CYS A 75 3.29 -4.88 -0.41
N GLY A 76 3.81 -5.95 0.20
CA GLY A 76 4.85 -5.87 1.22
C GLY A 76 6.17 -5.28 0.70
N ALA A 77 6.58 -5.65 -0.51
CA ALA A 77 7.78 -5.08 -1.14
C ALA A 77 7.64 -3.58 -1.41
N LEU A 78 6.50 -3.14 -1.97
CA LEU A 78 6.22 -1.71 -2.19
C LEU A 78 6.18 -0.94 -0.87
N THR A 79 5.61 -1.53 0.18
CA THR A 79 5.64 -0.95 1.53
C THR A 79 7.07 -0.65 1.96
N ASN A 80 7.97 -1.64 1.93
CA ASN A 80 9.35 -1.47 2.35
C ASN A 80 10.16 -0.55 1.43
N LEU A 81 9.87 -0.57 0.12
CA LEU A 81 10.51 0.34 -0.84
C LEU A 81 10.11 1.80 -0.65
N CYS A 82 8.88 2.08 -0.18
CA CYS A 82 8.35 3.43 0.00
C CYS A 82 8.41 3.92 1.45
N LEU A 83 8.85 3.07 2.39
CA LEU A 83 8.90 3.39 3.81
C LEU A 83 9.89 4.51 4.11
N GLY A 84 9.50 5.40 5.04
CA GLY A 84 10.31 6.51 5.55
C GLY A 84 9.59 7.85 5.46
N ASP A 85 10.17 8.85 6.12
CA ASP A 85 9.66 10.22 6.24
C ASP A 85 10.63 11.28 5.69
N ASP A 86 11.74 10.83 5.10
CA ASP A 86 12.74 11.71 4.50
C ASP A 86 12.43 12.06 3.03
N ALA A 87 13.18 13.01 2.48
CA ALA A 87 13.05 13.42 1.08
C ALA A 87 13.26 12.26 0.08
N ALA A 88 14.08 11.27 0.44
CA ALA A 88 14.29 10.09 -0.41
C ALA A 88 13.06 9.17 -0.40
N ALA A 89 12.39 9.02 0.74
CA ALA A 89 11.12 8.30 0.84
C ALA A 89 10.02 9.01 0.05
N ALA A 90 9.92 10.33 0.13
CA ALA A 90 8.98 11.12 -0.66
C ALA A 90 9.19 10.92 -2.18
N ALA A 91 10.44 10.91 -2.65
CA ALA A 91 10.77 10.64 -4.05
C ALA A 91 10.39 9.20 -4.47
N ARG A 92 10.60 8.19 -3.59
CA ARG A 92 10.19 6.80 -3.83
C ARG A 92 8.68 6.66 -3.91
N THR A 93 7.94 7.32 -3.00
CA THR A 93 6.47 7.39 -2.99
C THR A 93 5.96 8.00 -4.30
N GLN A 94 6.50 9.13 -4.71
CA GLN A 94 6.13 9.79 -5.97
C GLN A 94 6.36 8.90 -7.18
N ARG A 95 7.49 8.18 -7.21
CA ARG A 95 7.81 7.20 -8.27
C ARG A 95 6.84 6.02 -8.28
N ALA A 96 6.48 5.47 -7.11
CA ALA A 96 5.51 4.39 -6.98
C ALA A 96 4.13 4.82 -7.49
N VAL A 97 3.68 6.02 -7.11
CA VAL A 97 2.41 6.59 -7.58
C VAL A 97 2.42 6.82 -9.10
N ALA A 98 3.54 7.30 -9.66
CA ALA A 98 3.71 7.47 -11.10
C ALA A 98 3.69 6.13 -11.85
N ALA A 99 4.27 5.07 -11.25
CA ALA A 99 4.21 3.71 -11.78
C ALA A 99 2.80 3.08 -11.67
N GLY A 100 1.90 3.65 -10.87
CA GLY A 100 0.52 3.20 -10.66
C GLY A 100 0.36 2.20 -9.53
N ALA A 101 1.13 2.34 -8.46
CA ALA A 101 1.04 1.50 -7.27
C ALA A 101 -0.32 1.60 -6.59
N ILE A 102 -0.94 2.79 -6.56
CA ILE A 102 -2.26 2.99 -5.93
C ILE A 102 -3.31 2.10 -6.60
N GLU A 103 -3.40 2.13 -7.92
CA GLU A 103 -4.35 1.34 -8.68
C GLU A 103 -4.10 -0.16 -8.54
N ALA A 104 -2.82 -0.57 -8.55
CA ALA A 104 -2.44 -1.97 -8.41
C ALA A 104 -2.82 -2.52 -7.03
N VAL A 105 -2.56 -1.77 -5.95
CA VAL A 105 -2.91 -2.17 -4.59
C VAL A 105 -4.42 -2.24 -4.37
N VAL A 106 -5.17 -1.24 -4.83
CA VAL A 106 -6.64 -1.26 -4.72
C VAL A 106 -7.23 -2.44 -5.47
N ALA A 107 -6.70 -2.76 -6.65
CA ALA A 107 -7.12 -3.94 -7.41
C ALA A 107 -6.81 -5.23 -6.64
N ALA A 108 -5.59 -5.37 -6.09
CA ALA A 108 -5.19 -6.51 -5.27
C ALA A 108 -6.10 -6.72 -4.05
N MET A 109 -6.40 -5.65 -3.30
CA MET A 109 -7.31 -5.70 -2.16
C MET A 109 -8.71 -6.18 -2.52
N ARG A 110 -9.23 -5.78 -3.70
CA ARG A 110 -10.54 -6.20 -4.18
C ARG A 110 -10.57 -7.65 -4.65
N THR A 111 -9.55 -8.07 -5.41
CA THR A 111 -9.46 -9.43 -5.94
C THR A 111 -9.29 -10.46 -4.83
N HIS A 112 -8.55 -10.11 -3.78
CA HIS A 112 -8.21 -11.00 -2.67
C HIS A 112 -8.79 -10.50 -1.35
N ALA A 113 -10.07 -10.17 -1.32
CA ALA A 113 -10.75 -9.55 -0.18
C ALA A 113 -10.65 -10.36 1.12
N GLU A 114 -10.60 -11.69 1.04
CA GLU A 114 -10.55 -12.61 2.18
C GLU A 114 -9.14 -12.83 2.76
N VAL A 115 -8.10 -12.29 2.10
CA VAL A 115 -6.71 -12.49 2.52
C VAL A 115 -6.26 -11.41 3.49
N GLU A 116 -6.38 -11.67 4.79
CA GLU A 116 -6.07 -10.75 5.88
C GLU A 116 -4.71 -10.05 5.72
N ALA A 117 -3.64 -10.82 5.48
CA ALA A 117 -2.29 -10.28 5.36
C ALA A 117 -2.17 -9.29 4.18
N LEU A 118 -2.89 -9.53 3.08
CA LEU A 118 -2.93 -8.63 1.94
C LEU A 118 -3.71 -7.36 2.29
N GLN A 119 -4.86 -7.48 2.98
CA GLN A 119 -5.64 -6.31 3.40
C GLN A 119 -4.82 -5.41 4.31
N ARG A 120 -4.12 -5.98 5.28
CA ARG A 120 -3.22 -5.24 6.17
C ARG A 120 -2.10 -4.52 5.40
N HIS A 121 -1.40 -5.23 4.49
CA HIS A 121 -0.36 -4.61 3.66
C HIS A 121 -0.93 -3.53 2.72
N GLY A 122 -2.10 -3.76 2.15
CA GLY A 122 -2.78 -2.82 1.27
C GLY A 122 -3.16 -1.53 2.00
N CYS A 123 -3.80 -1.63 3.16
CA CYS A 123 -4.15 -0.47 3.99
C CYS A 123 -2.90 0.34 4.38
N TYR A 124 -1.85 -0.35 4.85
CA TYR A 124 -0.60 0.29 5.27
C TYR A 124 0.11 0.98 4.09
N LEU A 125 0.20 0.31 2.94
CA LEU A 125 0.82 0.89 1.75
C LEU A 125 0.04 2.10 1.22
N LEU A 126 -1.29 2.02 1.16
CA LEU A 126 -2.13 3.17 0.79
C LEU A 126 -1.92 4.34 1.76
N GLY A 127 -1.79 4.04 3.07
CA GLY A 127 -1.43 5.03 4.09
C GLY A 127 -0.13 5.73 3.73
N ASN A 128 0.95 5.00 3.52
CA ASN A 128 2.27 5.55 3.18
C ASN A 128 2.24 6.36 1.88
N LEU A 129 1.49 5.91 0.86
CA LEU A 129 1.40 6.61 -0.42
C LEU A 129 0.61 7.93 -0.33
N CYS A 130 -0.29 8.09 0.67
CA CYS A 130 -1.20 9.23 0.80
C CYS A 130 -0.98 10.10 2.05
N HIS A 131 0.04 9.80 2.88
CA HIS A 131 0.21 10.44 4.19
C HIS A 131 1.06 11.71 4.19
N ASN A 132 2.07 11.83 3.33
CA ASN A 132 3.02 12.96 3.40
C ASN A 132 2.33 14.31 3.13
N ASP A 133 2.71 15.33 3.92
CA ASP A 133 2.22 16.71 3.78
C ASP A 133 3.02 17.50 2.72
N ASP A 134 3.23 16.89 1.55
CA ASP A 134 3.82 17.59 0.41
C ASP A 134 2.73 18.14 -0.53
N GLU A 135 3.11 19.02 -1.45
CA GLU A 135 2.18 19.66 -2.41
C GLU A 135 1.40 18.62 -3.27
N ALA A 136 1.90 17.39 -3.40
CA ALA A 136 1.29 16.34 -4.20
C ALA A 136 0.30 15.46 -3.42
N VAL A 137 0.19 15.61 -2.08
CA VAL A 137 -0.66 14.73 -1.24
C VAL A 137 -2.13 14.77 -1.65
N ALA A 138 -2.67 15.96 -1.93
CA ALA A 138 -4.06 16.11 -2.37
C ALA A 138 -4.33 15.35 -3.68
N ALA A 139 -3.40 15.42 -4.63
CA ALA A 139 -3.49 14.68 -5.89
C ALA A 139 -3.41 13.16 -5.68
N ARG A 140 -2.55 12.68 -4.77
CA ARG A 140 -2.46 11.25 -4.42
C ARG A 140 -3.73 10.75 -3.74
N ARG A 141 -4.29 11.51 -2.79
CA ARG A 141 -5.59 11.21 -2.16
C ARG A 141 -6.70 11.13 -3.20
N GLN A 142 -6.78 12.12 -4.10
CA GLN A 142 -7.76 12.10 -5.18
C GLN A 142 -7.59 10.91 -6.12
N LYS A 143 -6.35 10.55 -6.46
CA LYS A 143 -6.04 9.37 -7.26
C LYS A 143 -6.47 8.07 -6.57
N ALA A 144 -6.22 7.93 -5.27
CA ALA A 144 -6.65 6.78 -4.48
C ALA A 144 -8.18 6.65 -4.44
N VAL A 145 -8.89 7.76 -4.21
CA VAL A 145 -10.35 7.78 -4.23
C VAL A 145 -10.90 7.44 -5.62
N THR A 146 -10.27 7.94 -6.69
CA THR A 146 -10.67 7.63 -8.07
C THR A 146 -10.45 6.14 -8.40
N ALA A 147 -9.37 5.55 -7.89
CA ALA A 147 -9.11 4.10 -7.99
C ALA A 147 -10.08 3.25 -7.16
N GLY A 148 -10.83 3.85 -6.23
CA GLY A 148 -11.81 3.22 -5.36
C GLY A 148 -11.23 2.68 -4.06
N ALA A 149 -10.24 3.36 -3.51
CA ALA A 149 -9.62 2.99 -2.24
C ALA A 149 -10.62 3.02 -1.07
N ILE A 150 -11.56 3.99 -1.06
CA ILE A 150 -12.57 4.09 0.00
C ILE A 150 -13.40 2.82 0.08
N GLU A 151 -13.92 2.36 -1.05
CA GLU A 151 -14.76 1.16 -1.13
C GLU A 151 -13.96 -0.10 -0.76
N ALA A 152 -12.69 -0.18 -1.19
CA ALA A 152 -11.81 -1.29 -0.84
C ALA A 152 -11.50 -1.34 0.67
N LEU A 153 -11.23 -0.18 1.30
CA LEU A 153 -11.00 -0.07 2.73
C LEU A 153 -12.23 -0.47 3.54
N VAL A 154 -13.41 0.06 3.20
CA VAL A 154 -14.67 -0.29 3.88
C VAL A 154 -14.96 -1.80 3.73
N ALA A 155 -14.73 -2.38 2.55
CA ALA A 155 -14.88 -3.82 2.33
C ALA A 155 -13.90 -4.63 3.18
N ALA A 156 -12.61 -4.24 3.23
CA ALA A 156 -11.60 -4.88 4.07
C ALA A 156 -11.97 -4.84 5.56
N MET A 157 -12.40 -3.70 6.07
CA MET A 157 -12.84 -3.54 7.47
C MET A 157 -14.05 -4.44 7.79
N ARG A 158 -14.99 -4.59 6.86
CA ARG A 158 -16.15 -5.47 7.05
C ARG A 158 -15.79 -6.96 6.99
N ALA A 159 -14.95 -7.37 6.04
CA ALA A 159 -14.52 -8.75 5.89
C ALA A 159 -13.65 -9.21 7.07
N HIS A 160 -12.84 -8.31 7.62
CA HIS A 160 -11.88 -8.60 8.69
C HIS A 160 -12.24 -7.87 10.00
N ALA A 161 -13.52 -7.87 10.37
CA ALA A 161 -14.04 -7.11 11.50
C ALA A 161 -13.41 -7.43 12.87
N GLN A 162 -12.76 -8.59 13.03
CA GLN A 162 -12.09 -9.03 14.26
C GLN A 162 -10.57 -8.82 14.23
N VAL A 163 -10.03 -8.21 13.19
CA VAL A 163 -8.57 -8.05 13.01
C VAL A 163 -8.17 -6.61 13.34
N ASP A 164 -7.65 -6.38 14.54
CA ASP A 164 -7.27 -5.07 15.07
C ASP A 164 -6.44 -4.25 14.05
N ALA A 165 -5.42 -4.89 13.45
CA ALA A 165 -4.53 -4.21 12.51
C ALA A 165 -5.23 -3.74 11.22
N VAL A 166 -6.25 -4.46 10.73
CA VAL A 166 -7.02 -4.03 9.56
C VAL A 166 -7.96 -2.89 9.94
N GLN A 167 -8.56 -2.94 11.15
CA GLN A 167 -9.44 -1.90 11.64
C GLN A 167 -8.70 -0.58 11.89
N ASP A 168 -7.57 -0.64 12.60
CA ASP A 168 -6.73 0.53 12.91
C ASP A 168 -6.22 1.21 11.62
N LEU A 169 -5.58 0.43 10.75
CA LEU A 169 -5.07 0.94 9.47
C LEU A 169 -6.19 1.44 8.54
N GLY A 170 -7.33 0.76 8.54
CA GLY A 170 -8.51 1.14 7.76
C GLY A 170 -9.10 2.48 8.22
N CYS A 171 -9.30 2.66 9.52
CA CYS A 171 -9.77 3.92 10.10
C CYS A 171 -8.79 5.07 9.80
N GLY A 172 -7.51 4.89 10.09
CA GLY A 172 -6.48 5.90 9.83
C GLY A 172 -6.41 6.28 8.35
N MET A 173 -6.50 5.29 7.44
CA MET A 173 -6.47 5.58 6.01
C MET A 173 -7.74 6.28 5.50
N LEU A 174 -8.93 5.92 5.99
CA LEU A 174 -10.18 6.63 5.68
C LEU A 174 -10.10 8.08 6.15
N GLY A 175 -9.58 8.33 7.36
CA GLY A 175 -9.30 9.67 7.86
C GLY A 175 -8.36 10.46 6.93
N ASN A 176 -7.22 9.86 6.55
CA ASN A 176 -6.26 10.47 5.63
C ASN A 176 -6.86 10.83 4.26
N LEU A 177 -7.71 9.97 3.68
CA LEU A 177 -8.35 10.24 2.39
C LEU A 177 -9.35 11.40 2.47
N CYS A 178 -10.05 11.53 3.59
CA CYS A 178 -11.03 12.61 3.80
C CYS A 178 -10.41 13.91 4.27
N HIS A 179 -9.15 13.87 4.75
CA HIS A 179 -8.46 15.04 5.29
C HIS A 179 -8.11 16.05 4.20
N GLY A 180 -8.13 17.36 4.58
CA GLY A 180 -7.65 18.48 3.77
C GLY A 180 -8.65 19.62 3.67
N ASP A 181 -8.13 20.79 3.31
CA ASP A 181 -8.88 22.03 3.09
C ASP A 181 -9.09 22.31 1.59
N ASP A 182 -8.72 21.35 0.72
CA ASP A 182 -8.89 21.49 -0.72
C ASP A 182 -10.35 21.28 -1.14
N ALA A 183 -10.73 21.86 -2.27
CA ALA A 183 -12.10 21.80 -2.76
C ALA A 183 -12.61 20.36 -3.02
N ALA A 184 -11.71 19.39 -3.15
CA ALA A 184 -12.05 17.99 -3.36
C ALA A 184 -12.28 17.24 -2.04
N ALA A 185 -11.84 17.75 -0.88
CA ALA A 185 -11.98 17.09 0.41
C ALA A 185 -13.46 16.81 0.75
N ALA A 186 -14.35 17.77 0.54
CA ALA A 186 -15.78 17.58 0.75
C ALA A 186 -16.35 16.46 -0.14
N THR A 187 -15.91 16.37 -1.39
CA THR A 187 -16.34 15.31 -2.32
C THR A 187 -15.83 13.94 -1.88
N ARG A 188 -14.56 13.85 -1.40
CA ARG A 188 -13.99 12.62 -0.86
C ARG A 188 -14.76 12.16 0.37
N THR A 189 -15.09 13.09 1.28
CA THR A 189 -15.89 12.80 2.48
C THR A 189 -17.29 12.31 2.12
N GLN A 190 -17.98 12.97 1.18
CA GLN A 190 -19.30 12.52 0.73
C GLN A 190 -19.24 11.09 0.14
N ARG A 191 -18.21 10.77 -0.62
CA ARG A 191 -18.01 9.43 -1.16
C ARG A 191 -17.74 8.39 -0.06
N ALA A 192 -16.97 8.75 0.97
CA ALA A 192 -16.72 7.88 2.12
C ALA A 192 -18.03 7.57 2.88
N VAL A 193 -18.85 8.59 3.13
CA VAL A 193 -20.18 8.42 3.74
C VAL A 193 -21.06 7.51 2.88
N ALA A 194 -21.12 7.75 1.57
CA ALA A 194 -21.92 6.94 0.65
C ALA A 194 -21.45 5.48 0.56
N ALA A 195 -20.16 5.21 0.78
CA ALA A 195 -19.59 3.87 0.83
C ALA A 195 -19.83 3.15 2.17
N GLY A 196 -20.35 3.85 3.19
CA GLY A 196 -20.60 3.31 4.52
C GLY A 196 -19.37 3.31 5.43
N ALA A 197 -18.48 4.30 5.27
CA ALA A 197 -17.27 4.44 6.08
C ALA A 197 -17.60 4.73 7.55
N ILE A 198 -18.63 5.56 7.83
CA ILE A 198 -19.04 5.89 9.19
C ILE A 198 -19.49 4.63 9.93
N GLU A 199 -20.32 3.81 9.30
CA GLU A 199 -20.80 2.56 9.89
C GLU A 199 -19.65 1.58 10.16
N ALA A 200 -18.67 1.50 9.24
CA ALA A 200 -17.50 0.63 9.41
C ALA A 200 -16.62 1.11 10.57
N VAL A 201 -16.33 2.40 10.66
CA VAL A 201 -15.55 3.01 11.76
C VAL A 201 -16.25 2.82 13.09
N VAL A 202 -17.55 3.11 13.19
CA VAL A 202 -18.32 2.94 14.44
C VAL A 202 -18.34 1.46 14.86
N ALA A 203 -18.48 0.53 13.91
CA ALA A 203 -18.41 -0.91 14.21
C ALA A 203 -17.02 -1.31 14.73
N ALA A 204 -15.95 -0.81 14.10
CA ALA A 204 -14.58 -1.05 14.53
C ALA A 204 -14.33 -0.53 15.96
N MET A 205 -14.70 0.71 16.26
CA MET A 205 -14.56 1.32 17.58
C MET A 205 -15.29 0.54 18.68
N ARG A 206 -16.46 -0.02 18.36
CA ARG A 206 -17.24 -0.84 19.30
C ARG A 206 -16.63 -2.22 19.54
N THR A 207 -16.15 -2.86 18.47
CA THR A 207 -15.59 -4.22 18.54
C THR A 207 -14.21 -4.21 19.22
N HIS A 208 -13.43 -3.14 19.03
CA HIS A 208 -12.06 -2.99 19.50
C HIS A 208 -11.92 -1.84 20.52
N ALA A 209 -12.84 -1.76 21.48
CA ALA A 209 -12.91 -0.67 22.45
C ALA A 209 -11.63 -0.50 23.30
N GLU A 210 -10.86 -1.57 23.48
CA GLU A 210 -9.60 -1.59 24.25
C GLU A 210 -8.36 -1.24 23.41
N VAL A 211 -8.50 -1.05 22.09
CA VAL A 211 -7.39 -0.72 21.20
C VAL A 211 -7.25 0.79 21.09
N GLU A 212 -6.29 1.35 21.83
CA GLU A 212 -6.08 2.80 21.94
C GLU A 212 -5.86 3.48 20.58
N GLY A 213 -5.01 2.90 19.70
CA GLY A 213 -4.73 3.46 18.37
C GLY A 213 -6.01 3.62 17.55
N LEU A 214 -6.87 2.63 17.57
CA LEU A 214 -8.15 2.65 16.84
C LEU A 214 -9.10 3.73 17.39
N GLN A 215 -9.13 3.93 18.71
CA GLN A 215 -9.96 4.96 19.34
C GLN A 215 -9.47 6.40 19.01
N GLN A 216 -8.20 6.56 18.68
CA GLN A 216 -7.63 7.85 18.23
C GLN A 216 -7.93 8.17 16.76
N HIS A 217 -8.13 7.15 15.92
CA HIS A 217 -8.37 7.31 14.48
C HIS A 217 -9.85 7.25 14.07
N GLY A 218 -10.73 6.73 14.93
CA GLY A 218 -12.18 6.62 14.71
C GLY A 218 -12.94 7.87 15.20
#